data_2a16892e97fceda48c70f8518baae136
#
_entry.id   2a16892e97fceda48c70f8518baae136
#
_cell.length_a   1.000
_cell.length_b   1.000
_cell.length_c   1.000
_cell.angle_alpha   90.00
_cell.angle_beta   90.00
_cell.angle_gamma   90.00
#
_symmetry.space_group_name_H-M   'P 1'
#
loop_
_entity.id
_entity.type
_entity.pdbx_description
1 polymer ?
#
loop_
_entity_poly.entity_id
_entity_poly.type
_entity_poly.pdbx_seq_one_letter_code
_entity_poly.pdbx_strand_id
1 'polypeptide(L)'
;MTNEKIEKVHRFLEEHGISHKTHYHPPLPTIELALEYWKEIDSTHCKNLFFPNHKGNRHYLVVFECHKELSIHTLEKSLKQGKLSFASPERMERCLGLLPGSVSPFGLINDMNLVAEDGTPNEGVAAKELFENGHRVKLFLDKDLQEAELVSFHPCDNTASTVISNADLMKFLGLWGGEYEWIEIE
;
A
#
# COMPACT_ATOMS: atom_id res chain seq x y z
N MET A 1 -8.18 15.61 18.31
CA MET A 1 -8.23 15.91 16.85
C MET A 1 -8.37 14.62 16.07
N THR A 2 -9.39 14.52 15.23
CA THR A 2 -9.57 13.35 14.36
C THR A 2 -8.58 13.42 13.20
N ASN A 3 -7.98 12.28 12.84
CA ASN A 3 -7.07 12.19 11.71
C ASN A 3 -7.89 11.81 10.46
N GLU A 4 -8.00 12.72 9.53
CA GLU A 4 -8.80 12.55 8.31
C GLU A 4 -8.35 11.36 7.45
N LYS A 5 -7.05 11.09 7.40
CA LYS A 5 -6.51 9.96 6.62
C LYS A 5 -6.95 8.62 7.23
N ILE A 6 -6.82 8.51 8.54
CA ILE A 6 -7.26 7.32 9.29
C ILE A 6 -8.77 7.12 9.13
N GLU A 7 -9.54 8.18 9.31
CA GLU A 7 -11.00 8.12 9.18
C GLU A 7 -11.45 7.70 7.79
N LYS A 8 -10.78 8.18 6.75
CA LYS A 8 -11.09 7.81 5.37
C LYS A 8 -10.91 6.30 5.15
N VAL A 9 -9.82 5.74 5.66
CA VAL A 9 -9.57 4.30 5.59
C VAL A 9 -10.65 3.53 6.36
N HIS A 10 -10.90 3.91 7.61
CA HIS A 10 -11.90 3.22 8.45
C HIS A 10 -13.29 3.28 7.83
N ARG A 11 -13.68 4.42 7.29
CA ARG A 11 -14.97 4.57 6.61
C ARG A 11 -15.06 3.63 5.41
N PHE A 12 -14.02 3.55 4.61
CA PHE A 12 -13.97 2.63 3.45
C PHE A 12 -14.16 1.18 3.90
N LEU A 13 -13.43 0.76 4.94
CA LEU A 13 -13.53 -0.60 5.46
C LEU A 13 -14.93 -0.90 5.99
N GLU A 14 -15.51 0.02 6.75
CA GLU A 14 -16.85 -0.13 7.32
C GLU A 14 -17.94 -0.18 6.23
N GLU A 15 -17.86 0.70 5.24
CA GLU A 15 -18.81 0.74 4.13
C GLU A 15 -18.80 -0.54 3.29
N HIS A 16 -17.69 -1.26 3.27
CA HIS A 16 -17.55 -2.50 2.50
C HIS A 16 -17.58 -3.76 3.37
N GLY A 17 -17.96 -3.64 4.62
CA GLY A 17 -18.13 -4.79 5.51
C GLY A 17 -16.84 -5.49 5.90
N ILE A 18 -15.73 -4.78 5.93
CA ILE A 18 -14.44 -5.30 6.34
C ILE A 18 -14.25 -5.05 7.84
N SER A 19 -14.21 -6.12 8.62
CA SER A 19 -13.92 -6.04 10.05
C SER A 19 -12.47 -5.66 10.28
N HIS A 20 -12.23 -4.73 11.19
CA HIS A 20 -10.88 -4.28 11.48
C HIS A 20 -10.72 -3.90 12.95
N LYS A 21 -9.47 -3.93 13.40
CA LYS A 21 -9.11 -3.48 14.75
C LYS A 21 -7.92 -2.55 14.62
N THR A 22 -8.03 -1.35 15.18
CA THR A 22 -6.97 -0.34 15.10
C THR A 22 -6.31 -0.16 16.47
N HIS A 23 -4.99 -0.16 16.47
CA HIS A 23 -4.14 0.11 17.62
C HIS A 23 -3.47 1.46 17.39
N TYR A 24 -3.68 2.41 18.29
CA TYR A 24 -3.06 3.72 18.22
C TYR A 24 -1.74 3.70 18.99
N HIS A 25 -0.74 4.38 18.46
CA HIS A 25 0.61 4.44 19.02
C HIS A 25 1.30 5.75 18.58
N PRO A 26 2.42 6.12 19.23
CA PRO A 26 3.20 7.26 18.74
C PRO A 26 3.74 7.00 17.32
N PRO A 27 4.12 8.05 16.57
CA PRO A 27 4.77 7.86 15.28
C PRO A 27 5.97 6.93 15.40
N LEU A 28 6.10 5.98 14.47
CA LEU A 28 7.14 4.96 14.47
C LEU A 28 8.07 5.18 13.27
N PRO A 29 9.07 6.08 13.39
CA PRO A 29 9.91 6.46 12.26
C PRO A 29 10.89 5.37 11.82
N THR A 30 11.15 4.36 12.64
CA THR A 30 12.04 3.24 12.30
C THR A 30 11.35 1.90 12.52
N ILE A 31 11.84 0.88 11.80
CA ILE A 31 11.31 -0.47 11.94
C ILE A 31 11.60 -1.04 13.34
N GLU A 32 12.74 -0.69 13.94
CA GLU A 32 13.12 -1.13 15.28
C GLU A 32 12.11 -0.64 16.32
N LEU A 33 11.72 0.63 16.25
CA LEU A 33 10.71 1.20 17.14
C LEU A 33 9.33 0.57 16.88
N ALA A 34 8.99 0.35 15.63
CA ALA A 34 7.73 -0.30 15.26
C ALA A 34 7.64 -1.72 15.85
N LEU A 35 8.72 -2.50 15.77
CA LEU A 35 8.74 -3.86 16.30
C LEU A 35 8.43 -3.91 17.80
N GLU A 36 8.84 -2.90 18.58
CA GLU A 36 8.53 -2.84 20.02
C GLU A 36 7.03 -2.73 20.27
N TYR A 37 6.32 -1.89 19.52
CA TYR A 37 4.87 -1.75 19.63
C TYR A 37 4.12 -2.94 19.04
N TRP A 38 4.62 -3.49 17.95
CA TRP A 38 3.98 -4.59 17.25
C TRP A 38 3.97 -5.91 18.03
N LYS A 39 4.85 -6.08 19.02
CA LYS A 39 4.84 -7.23 19.91
C LYS A 39 3.49 -7.42 20.61
N GLU A 40 2.80 -6.33 20.88
CA GLU A 40 1.50 -6.35 21.55
C GLU A 40 0.33 -6.54 20.59
N ILE A 41 0.59 -6.56 19.28
CA ILE A 41 -0.43 -6.69 18.25
C ILE A 41 -0.29 -8.05 17.57
N ASP A 42 -1.31 -8.90 17.75
CA ASP A 42 -1.33 -10.24 17.15
C ASP A 42 -1.69 -10.14 15.67
N SER A 43 -0.69 -10.06 14.83
CA SER A 43 -0.84 -10.06 13.37
C SER A 43 0.52 -10.19 12.70
N THR A 44 0.52 -10.45 11.40
CA THR A 44 1.72 -10.34 10.58
C THR A 44 1.92 -8.89 10.16
N HIS A 45 3.05 -8.32 10.54
CA HIS A 45 3.42 -6.95 10.23
C HIS A 45 4.28 -6.90 8.98
N CYS A 46 4.17 -5.82 8.23
CA CYS A 46 4.79 -5.70 6.91
C CYS A 46 5.62 -4.44 6.78
N LYS A 47 6.62 -4.53 5.92
CA LYS A 47 7.29 -3.37 5.32
C LYS A 47 6.57 -3.04 4.03
N ASN A 48 6.46 -1.76 3.73
CA ASN A 48 5.74 -1.26 2.56
C ASN A 48 6.63 -0.23 1.88
N LEU A 49 7.00 -0.49 0.63
CA LEU A 49 7.88 0.38 -0.15
C LEU A 49 7.18 0.82 -1.43
N PHE A 50 7.39 2.06 -1.82
CA PHE A 50 6.73 2.63 -3.00
C PHE A 50 7.76 3.25 -3.93
N PHE A 51 7.74 2.83 -5.20
CA PHE A 51 8.75 3.18 -6.19
C PHE A 51 8.13 3.65 -7.51
N PRO A 52 8.54 4.79 -8.06
CA PRO A 52 8.35 5.05 -9.49
C PRO A 52 9.41 4.31 -10.30
N ASN A 53 9.09 4.04 -11.57
CA ASN A 53 10.08 3.57 -12.52
C ASN A 53 11.02 4.72 -12.95
N HIS A 54 12.02 4.43 -13.78
CA HIS A 54 12.98 5.45 -14.22
C HIS A 54 12.32 6.66 -14.92
N LYS A 55 11.31 6.40 -15.73
CA LYS A 55 10.57 7.47 -16.44
C LYS A 55 9.60 8.24 -15.54
N GLY A 56 9.31 7.72 -14.35
CA GLY A 56 8.36 8.35 -13.43
C GLY A 56 6.90 8.25 -13.85
N ASN A 57 6.56 7.33 -14.75
CA ASN A 57 5.21 7.16 -15.26
C ASN A 57 4.54 5.84 -14.86
N ARG A 58 5.22 5.02 -14.07
CA ARG A 58 4.67 3.78 -13.50
C ARG A 58 5.06 3.69 -12.04
N HIS A 59 4.15 3.22 -11.21
CA HIS A 59 4.33 3.16 -9.76
C HIS A 59 4.12 1.75 -9.25
N TYR A 60 4.99 1.33 -8.33
CA TYR A 60 4.98 0.00 -7.75
C TYR A 60 4.97 0.07 -6.24
N LEU A 61 3.98 -0.57 -5.64
CA LEU A 61 3.89 -0.75 -4.19
C LEU A 61 4.29 -2.19 -3.89
N VAL A 62 5.26 -2.37 -2.99
CA VAL A 62 5.75 -3.69 -2.59
C VAL A 62 5.48 -3.88 -1.10
N VAL A 63 4.76 -4.92 -0.75
CA VAL A 63 4.37 -5.25 0.63
C VAL A 63 4.93 -6.61 0.98
N PHE A 64 5.73 -6.67 2.05
CA PHE A 64 6.38 -7.91 2.47
C PHE A 64 6.52 -8.00 3.98
N GLU A 65 6.71 -9.24 4.47
CA GLU A 65 6.86 -9.51 5.89
C GLU A 65 8.02 -8.69 6.47
N CYS A 66 7.82 -8.11 7.66
CA CYS A 66 8.70 -7.06 8.20
C CYS A 66 10.13 -7.50 8.53
N HIS A 67 10.40 -8.80 8.66
CA HIS A 67 11.75 -9.31 8.93
C HIS A 67 12.56 -9.59 7.67
N LYS A 68 11.94 -9.50 6.51
CA LYS A 68 12.59 -9.75 5.22
C LYS A 68 13.27 -8.51 4.65
N GLU A 69 14.14 -8.73 3.68
CA GLU A 69 14.81 -7.67 2.92
C GLU A 69 14.41 -7.76 1.44
N LEU A 70 14.06 -6.64 0.84
CA LEU A 70 13.76 -6.58 -0.59
C LEU A 70 15.02 -6.25 -1.39
N SER A 71 15.34 -7.10 -2.36
CA SER A 71 16.36 -6.77 -3.35
C SER A 71 15.75 -5.90 -4.45
N ILE A 72 15.94 -4.59 -4.35
CA ILE A 72 15.45 -3.61 -5.32
C ILE A 72 16.04 -3.92 -6.70
N HIS A 73 17.29 -4.29 -6.75
CA HIS A 73 17.98 -4.63 -8.01
C HIS A 73 17.34 -5.84 -8.73
N THR A 74 16.96 -6.87 -7.96
CA THR A 74 16.24 -8.03 -8.51
C THR A 74 14.89 -7.62 -9.08
N LEU A 75 14.18 -6.77 -8.35
CA LEU A 75 12.88 -6.25 -8.81
C LEU A 75 13.05 -5.40 -10.08
N GLU A 76 14.04 -4.54 -10.13
CA GLU A 76 14.35 -3.73 -11.33
C GLU A 76 14.54 -4.61 -12.57
N LYS A 77 15.33 -5.66 -12.45
CA LYS A 77 15.59 -6.61 -13.54
C LYS A 77 14.32 -7.30 -14.00
N SER A 78 13.48 -7.68 -13.06
CA SER A 78 12.21 -8.36 -13.31
C SER A 78 11.23 -7.45 -14.08
N LEU A 79 11.14 -6.20 -13.67
CA LEU A 79 10.19 -5.24 -14.24
C LEU A 79 10.61 -4.69 -15.62
N LYS A 80 11.90 -4.59 -15.88
CA LYS A 80 12.45 -4.02 -17.13
C LYS A 80 11.95 -2.60 -17.39
N GLN A 81 11.78 -1.82 -16.35
CA GLN A 81 11.30 -0.44 -16.39
C GLN A 81 12.37 0.58 -15.99
N GLY A 82 13.64 0.16 -16.07
CA GLY A 82 14.77 0.99 -15.67
C GLY A 82 14.96 1.00 -14.16
N LYS A 83 15.74 1.94 -13.68
CA LYS A 83 16.07 2.04 -12.27
C LYS A 83 14.86 2.47 -11.43
N LEU A 84 14.62 1.76 -10.34
CA LEU A 84 13.63 2.15 -9.35
C LEU A 84 14.26 3.08 -8.32
N SER A 85 13.49 4.04 -7.85
CA SER A 85 13.90 4.94 -6.78
C SER A 85 12.76 5.08 -5.77
N PHE A 86 13.05 5.52 -4.55
CA PHE A 86 11.98 5.81 -3.59
C PHE A 86 11.16 7.00 -4.09
N ALA A 87 9.84 6.91 -3.92
CA ALA A 87 8.93 7.96 -4.34
C ALA A 87 9.12 9.23 -3.49
N SER A 88 8.98 10.39 -4.13
CA SER A 88 8.98 11.67 -3.41
C SER A 88 7.72 11.81 -2.54
N PRO A 89 7.74 12.69 -1.51
CA PRO A 89 6.54 12.96 -0.71
C PRO A 89 5.35 13.39 -1.56
N GLU A 90 5.57 14.24 -2.56
CA GLU A 90 4.51 14.72 -3.46
C GLU A 90 3.90 13.58 -4.26
N ARG A 91 4.72 12.65 -4.71
CA ARG A 91 4.27 11.47 -5.47
C ARG A 91 3.48 10.52 -4.58
N MET A 92 3.92 10.30 -3.35
CA MET A 92 3.19 9.48 -2.37
C MET A 92 1.81 10.07 -2.07
N GLU A 93 1.74 11.37 -1.87
CA GLU A 93 0.46 12.05 -1.62
C GLU A 93 -0.48 11.94 -2.83
N ARG A 94 0.05 12.18 -4.04
CA ARG A 94 -0.75 12.13 -5.26
C ARG A 94 -1.28 10.72 -5.55
N CYS A 95 -0.44 9.71 -5.40
CA CYS A 95 -0.78 8.33 -5.78
C CYS A 95 -1.50 7.55 -4.68
N LEU A 96 -1.12 7.76 -3.42
CA LEU A 96 -1.58 6.95 -2.29
C LEU A 96 -2.23 7.77 -1.16
N GLY A 97 -2.21 9.09 -1.25
CA GLY A 97 -2.83 9.95 -0.23
C GLY A 97 -2.16 9.87 1.14
N LEU A 98 -0.85 9.60 1.17
CA LEU A 98 -0.12 9.43 2.43
C LEU A 98 1.28 10.06 2.33
N LEU A 99 1.94 10.16 3.48
CA LEU A 99 3.25 10.76 3.60
C LEU A 99 4.33 9.71 3.87
N PRO A 100 5.63 10.04 3.68
CA PRO A 100 6.73 9.14 4.04
C PRO A 100 6.61 8.64 5.48
N GLY A 101 6.91 7.35 5.69
CA GLY A 101 6.75 6.68 6.98
C GLY A 101 5.37 6.07 7.20
N SER A 102 4.40 6.37 6.32
CA SER A 102 3.03 5.87 6.42
C SER A 102 2.60 5.00 5.25
N VAL A 103 3.54 4.59 4.38
CA VAL A 103 3.25 3.79 3.19
C VAL A 103 2.48 2.53 3.55
N SER A 104 1.39 2.29 2.83
CA SER A 104 0.44 1.23 3.18
C SER A 104 -0.42 0.86 1.98
N PRO A 105 -0.82 -0.43 1.84
CA PRO A 105 -1.79 -0.81 0.81
C PRO A 105 -3.16 -0.16 1.02
N PHE A 106 -3.49 0.33 2.22
CA PHE A 106 -4.73 1.09 2.42
C PHE A 106 -4.73 2.40 1.61
N GLY A 107 -3.57 2.90 1.20
CA GLY A 107 -3.48 4.05 0.29
C GLY A 107 -4.08 3.79 -1.08
N LEU A 108 -4.29 2.51 -1.44
CA LEU A 108 -4.91 2.13 -2.72
C LEU A 108 -6.36 2.62 -2.85
N ILE A 109 -7.00 3.02 -1.75
CA ILE A 109 -8.33 3.67 -1.82
C ILE A 109 -8.27 4.99 -2.59
N ASN A 110 -7.08 5.59 -2.71
CA ASN A 110 -6.83 6.81 -3.47
C ASN A 110 -6.42 6.53 -4.92
N ASP A 111 -6.27 5.26 -5.28
CA ASP A 111 -5.95 4.77 -6.62
C ASP A 111 -7.16 4.10 -7.27
N MET A 112 -8.34 4.66 -7.04
CA MET A 112 -9.62 4.14 -7.50
C MET A 112 -10.40 5.24 -8.21
N ASN A 113 -11.22 4.84 -9.18
CA ASN A 113 -12.13 5.78 -9.88
C ASN A 113 -11.38 6.95 -10.53
N LEU A 114 -10.23 6.66 -11.13
CA LEU A 114 -9.38 7.66 -11.78
C LEU A 114 -9.80 7.94 -13.22
N VAL A 115 -10.63 7.08 -13.79
CA VAL A 115 -11.11 7.20 -15.16
C VAL A 115 -12.64 7.07 -15.21
N ALA A 116 -13.24 7.66 -16.23
CA ALA A 116 -14.66 7.49 -16.53
C ALA A 116 -14.90 6.11 -17.18
N GLU A 117 -16.17 5.76 -17.37
CA GLU A 117 -16.56 4.48 -18.01
C GLU A 117 -15.95 4.28 -19.39
N ASP A 118 -15.75 5.37 -20.14
CA ASP A 118 -15.14 5.34 -21.48
C ASP A 118 -13.60 5.30 -21.44
N GLY A 119 -13.00 5.25 -20.25
CA GLY A 119 -11.56 5.24 -20.06
C GLY A 119 -10.89 6.62 -20.04
N THR A 120 -11.67 7.69 -20.17
CA THR A 120 -11.14 9.07 -20.11
C THR A 120 -10.66 9.38 -18.69
N PRO A 121 -9.39 9.83 -18.50
CA PRO A 121 -8.93 10.23 -17.18
C PRO A 121 -9.75 11.37 -16.59
N ASN A 122 -10.02 11.28 -15.29
CA ASN A 122 -10.69 12.34 -14.55
C ASN A 122 -9.79 13.57 -14.43
N GLU A 123 -10.37 14.72 -14.08
CA GLU A 123 -9.62 15.95 -13.88
C GLU A 123 -8.47 15.75 -12.89
N GLY A 124 -7.28 16.23 -13.23
CA GLY A 124 -6.10 16.09 -12.41
C GLY A 124 -5.35 14.76 -12.56
N VAL A 125 -5.86 13.84 -13.39
CA VAL A 125 -5.23 12.55 -13.64
C VAL A 125 -4.54 12.56 -15.00
N ALA A 126 -3.22 12.36 -15.00
CA ALA A 126 -2.43 12.30 -16.24
C ALA A 126 -2.52 10.89 -16.84
N ALA A 127 -3.04 10.79 -18.06
CA ALA A 127 -3.16 9.50 -18.78
C ALA A 127 -1.84 8.74 -18.86
N LYS A 128 -0.72 9.43 -18.99
CA LYS A 128 0.62 8.83 -19.09
C LYS A 128 1.06 8.10 -17.80
N GLU A 129 0.45 8.41 -16.66
CA GLU A 129 0.75 7.76 -15.38
C GLU A 129 -0.13 6.52 -15.10
N LEU A 130 -1.09 6.23 -15.97
CA LEU A 130 -2.01 5.12 -15.79
C LEU A 130 -1.52 3.86 -16.49
N PHE A 131 -1.68 2.72 -15.81
CA PHE A 131 -1.65 1.41 -16.47
C PHE A 131 -2.90 1.28 -17.35
N GLU A 132 -2.93 0.28 -18.23
CA GLU A 132 -4.08 0.04 -19.11
C GLU A 132 -5.38 -0.18 -18.35
N ASN A 133 -5.29 -0.67 -17.11
CA ASN A 133 -6.46 -0.91 -16.24
C ASN A 133 -7.00 0.36 -15.58
N GLY A 134 -6.40 1.52 -15.82
CA GLY A 134 -6.86 2.79 -15.23
C GLY A 134 -6.35 3.08 -13.83
N HIS A 135 -5.37 2.33 -13.34
CA HIS A 135 -4.75 2.57 -12.04
C HIS A 135 -3.34 3.13 -12.18
N ARG A 136 -2.90 3.92 -11.21
CA ARG A 136 -1.52 4.44 -11.15
C ARG A 136 -0.55 3.42 -10.54
N VAL A 137 -1.04 2.46 -9.78
CA VAL A 137 -0.23 1.57 -8.94
C VAL A 137 -0.41 0.12 -9.34
N LYS A 138 0.71 -0.60 -9.43
CA LYS A 138 0.74 -2.06 -9.45
C LYS A 138 1.30 -2.52 -8.11
N LEU A 139 0.69 -3.55 -7.53
CA LEU A 139 1.03 -4.08 -6.21
C LEU A 139 1.81 -5.39 -6.34
N PHE A 140 2.88 -5.51 -5.57
CA PHE A 140 3.58 -6.77 -5.36
C PHE A 140 3.46 -7.18 -3.91
N LEU A 141 3.07 -8.42 -3.68
CA LEU A 141 2.87 -8.98 -2.35
C LEU A 141 3.81 -10.17 -2.12
N ASP A 142 4.43 -10.20 -0.96
CA ASP A 142 5.21 -11.35 -0.51
C ASP A 142 4.32 -12.59 -0.45
N LYS A 143 4.74 -13.65 -1.12
CA LYS A 143 4.03 -14.94 -1.14
C LYS A 143 3.70 -15.47 0.26
N ASP A 144 4.58 -15.24 1.22
CA ASP A 144 4.38 -15.74 2.59
C ASP A 144 3.17 -15.08 3.27
N LEU A 145 2.72 -13.93 2.78
CA LEU A 145 1.51 -13.30 3.30
C LEU A 145 0.23 -14.08 2.98
N GLN A 146 0.27 -15.02 2.05
CA GLN A 146 -0.87 -15.90 1.75
C GLN A 146 -1.23 -16.80 2.93
N GLU A 147 -0.23 -17.13 3.76
CA GLU A 147 -0.41 -18.01 4.93
C GLU A 147 -0.73 -17.23 6.21
N ALA A 148 -0.70 -15.91 6.18
CA ALA A 148 -0.99 -15.08 7.34
C ALA A 148 -2.49 -15.00 7.61
N GLU A 149 -2.94 -15.34 8.81
CA GLU A 149 -4.35 -15.21 9.19
C GLU A 149 -4.77 -13.76 9.33
N LEU A 150 -3.92 -12.95 9.95
CA LEU A 150 -4.13 -11.53 10.20
C LEU A 150 -2.94 -10.75 9.67
N VAL A 151 -3.23 -9.61 9.06
CA VAL A 151 -2.21 -8.68 8.56
C VAL A 151 -2.50 -7.28 9.09
N SER A 152 -1.45 -6.48 9.30
CA SER A 152 -1.65 -5.11 9.77
C SER A 152 -0.85 -4.13 8.94
N PHE A 153 -1.45 -2.96 8.73
CA PHE A 153 -0.88 -1.86 7.98
C PHE A 153 -1.26 -0.53 8.63
N HIS A 154 -0.47 0.50 8.38
CA HIS A 154 -0.87 1.85 8.78
C HIS A 154 -2.13 2.28 8.00
N PRO A 155 -3.13 2.84 8.67
CA PRO A 155 -4.28 3.42 7.97
C PRO A 155 -3.93 4.79 7.37
N CYS A 156 -2.91 4.82 6.52
CA CYS A 156 -2.36 6.01 5.86
C CYS A 156 -1.73 7.05 6.81
N ASP A 157 -1.48 6.66 8.05
CA ASP A 157 -0.81 7.49 9.04
C ASP A 157 -0.07 6.60 10.04
N ASN A 158 1.15 6.97 10.40
CA ASN A 158 2.02 6.15 11.25
C ASN A 158 1.75 6.26 12.76
N THR A 159 0.64 6.84 13.15
CA THR A 159 0.18 6.88 14.54
C THR A 159 -0.82 5.77 14.87
N ALA A 160 -1.03 4.86 13.94
CA ALA A 160 -1.93 3.72 14.13
C ALA A 160 -1.51 2.54 13.26
N SER A 161 -1.95 1.36 13.67
CA SER A 161 -1.84 0.12 12.90
C SER A 161 -3.21 -0.56 12.89
N THR A 162 -3.73 -0.86 11.71
CA THR A 162 -5.04 -1.46 11.53
C THR A 162 -4.88 -2.90 11.07
N VAL A 163 -5.48 -3.82 11.82
CA VAL A 163 -5.43 -5.27 11.58
C VAL A 163 -6.69 -5.71 10.85
N ILE A 164 -6.51 -6.48 9.79
CA ILE A 164 -7.60 -7.14 9.06
C ILE A 164 -7.24 -8.61 8.82
N SER A 165 -8.25 -9.41 8.51
CA SER A 165 -8.01 -10.81 8.13
C SER A 165 -7.44 -10.89 6.71
N ASN A 166 -6.80 -12.03 6.42
CA ASN A 166 -6.30 -12.30 5.06
C ASN A 166 -7.45 -12.29 4.03
N ALA A 167 -8.59 -12.91 4.38
CA ALA A 167 -9.76 -12.92 3.51
C ALA A 167 -10.24 -11.49 3.19
N ASP A 168 -10.20 -10.62 4.19
CA ASP A 168 -10.58 -9.22 4.00
C ASP A 168 -9.53 -8.43 3.22
N LEU A 169 -8.26 -8.79 3.34
CA LEU A 169 -7.22 -8.22 2.45
C LEU A 169 -7.53 -8.55 0.99
N MET A 170 -7.89 -9.80 0.71
CA MET A 170 -8.25 -10.22 -0.66
C MET A 170 -9.49 -9.50 -1.15
N LYS A 171 -10.48 -9.31 -0.28
CA LYS A 171 -11.68 -8.52 -0.58
C LYS A 171 -11.32 -7.06 -0.90
N PHE A 172 -10.45 -6.47 -0.09
CA PHE A 172 -9.96 -5.10 -0.28
C PHE A 172 -9.28 -4.95 -1.64
N LEU A 173 -8.39 -5.88 -2.01
CA LEU A 173 -7.69 -5.86 -3.30
C LEU A 173 -8.68 -5.99 -4.48
N GLY A 174 -9.70 -6.82 -4.34
CA GLY A 174 -10.77 -6.92 -5.32
C GLY A 174 -11.56 -5.63 -5.50
N LEU A 175 -11.83 -4.92 -4.40
CA LEU A 175 -12.51 -3.62 -4.42
C LEU A 175 -11.63 -2.54 -5.09
N TRP A 176 -10.33 -2.57 -4.83
CA TRP A 176 -9.38 -1.68 -5.49
C TRP A 176 -9.39 -1.92 -7.00
N GLY A 177 -9.36 -3.20 -7.42
CA GLY A 177 -9.48 -3.58 -8.83
C GLY A 177 -8.22 -3.43 -9.67
N GLY A 178 -7.11 -3.03 -9.09
CA GLY A 178 -5.83 -2.93 -9.80
C GLY A 178 -5.14 -4.26 -9.95
N GLU A 179 -4.00 -4.26 -10.63
CA GLU A 179 -3.19 -5.46 -10.83
C GLU A 179 -2.29 -5.72 -9.63
N TYR A 180 -2.26 -6.96 -9.15
CA TYR A 180 -1.31 -7.39 -8.14
C TYR A 180 -0.70 -8.75 -8.46
N GLU A 181 0.47 -9.00 -7.90
CA GLU A 181 1.23 -10.21 -8.14
C GLU A 181 1.91 -10.67 -6.84
N TRP A 182 1.85 -11.99 -6.59
CA TRP A 182 2.57 -12.62 -5.47
C TRP A 182 3.99 -12.91 -5.92
N ILE A 183 4.97 -12.48 -5.13
CA ILE A 183 6.40 -12.67 -5.43
C ILE A 183 7.12 -13.29 -4.24
N GLU A 184 8.22 -13.97 -4.52
CA GLU A 184 9.10 -14.49 -3.46
C GLU A 184 10.07 -13.40 -3.02
N ILE A 185 10.13 -13.20 -1.70
CA ILE A 185 11.06 -12.26 -1.06
C ILE A 185 11.77 -13.03 0.06
N GLU A 186 13.08 -12.95 0.09
CA GLU A 186 13.90 -13.69 1.07
C GLU A 186 14.10 -12.92 2.39
#